data_3f2de5eadc8966e48ed65da84c19e292
#
_entry.id   3f2de5eadc8966e48ed65da84c19e292
#
_cell.length_a   1.000
_cell.length_b   1.000
_cell.length_c   1.000
_cell.angle_alpha   90.00
_cell.angle_beta   90.00
_cell.angle_gamma   90.00
#
_symmetry.space_group_name_H-M   'P 1'
#
loop_
_entity.id
_entity.type
_entity.pdbx_description
1 polymer ?
#
loop_
_entity_poly.entity_id
_entity_poly.type
_entity_poly.pdbx_seq_one_letter_code
_entity_poly.pdbx_strand_id
1 'polypeptide(L)'
;AASDVYKRQDIESVDVLKDASSTAIYGSAGANGVVIITTKRGKEGKATVNFDAYYGFSGSPNYKHGMVGDEWVNYQREAYKYKNGDYPSDMSALFGNQDYTDAYNAGKWIDWIDEASGNTATTQKYSLSVSGGSEKTKIFASTSYNREEGLLSNDNLNKYSLRLNIDQEIFSWAKMGFTSNLTYQDRNQGVKNTFTKGLSSFPLGDAYDQNGKINHEYITGQYSPLGDFIEDQYVNNTRSTYLNVSGYLELSPIKDFTFTSRINGTLSDSRQGQYWGDQCNANRPSYAGSPHAAITNKNAWNYTWENILSYNTTIAKDHNIGGSVITSWNKNQNDSSLAAASGQMVDRWSFWRLASGASQHVESDFAQTQKMSFAVRFNYSYKGKYLFTFSNRWDGVSQFSAGHKWDSFPAGAIAWRISDEPFMNVAKNWLNNLKLRVGYGITGNSGGVDAYGTTTQAYVYTGNGLTLNGQNSSFTQYTGTYGSKDLGWEKSYNWNVGCLLYTSDAADEA
;
A
#
# COMPACT_ATOMS: atom_id res chain seq x y z
N ALA A 1 0.09 1.43 -0.15
CA ALA A 1 1.23 2.19 0.36
C ALA A 1 0.97 3.69 0.20
N ALA A 2 1.74 4.57 0.89
CA ALA A 2 1.53 6.03 0.87
C ALA A 2 1.61 6.62 -0.56
N SER A 3 2.34 5.98 -1.47
CA SER A 3 2.45 6.37 -2.88
C SER A 3 1.14 6.28 -3.67
N ASP A 4 0.19 5.47 -3.21
CA ASP A 4 -1.08 5.28 -3.90
C ASP A 4 -2.12 6.33 -3.52
N VAL A 5 -1.90 7.02 -2.39
CA VAL A 5 -2.77 8.06 -1.85
C VAL A 5 -2.41 9.43 -2.40
N TYR A 6 -1.12 9.71 -2.64
CA TYR A 6 -0.65 10.99 -3.14
C TYR A 6 -0.40 10.95 -4.65
N LYS A 7 -0.85 11.99 -5.33
CA LYS A 7 -0.49 12.23 -6.72
C LYS A 7 0.97 12.69 -6.79
N ARG A 8 1.81 12.00 -7.60
CA ARG A 8 3.24 12.32 -7.71
C ARG A 8 3.51 13.75 -8.15
N GLN A 9 2.66 14.32 -9.02
CA GLN A 9 2.77 15.70 -9.51
C GLN A 9 2.55 16.76 -8.42
N ASP A 10 1.87 16.40 -7.32
CA ASP A 10 1.63 17.30 -6.18
C ASP A 10 2.73 17.22 -5.12
N ILE A 11 3.75 16.39 -5.33
CA ILE A 11 4.92 16.29 -4.44
C ILE A 11 5.91 17.39 -4.81
N GLU A 12 6.41 18.11 -3.81
CA GLU A 12 7.46 19.11 -3.93
C GLU A 12 8.84 18.52 -3.59
N SER A 13 8.94 17.76 -2.48
CA SER A 13 10.17 17.06 -2.09
C SER A 13 9.88 15.76 -1.36
N VAL A 14 10.88 14.87 -1.37
CA VAL A 14 10.90 13.63 -0.59
C VAL A 14 12.22 13.57 0.15
N ASP A 15 12.16 13.56 1.48
CA ASP A 15 13.33 13.48 2.35
C ASP A 15 13.32 12.16 3.12
N VAL A 16 14.45 11.47 3.19
CA VAL A 16 14.57 10.18 3.86
C VAL A 16 15.50 10.28 5.06
N LEU A 17 14.93 10.14 6.26
CA LEU A 17 15.67 10.13 7.52
C LEU A 17 15.99 8.68 7.90
N LYS A 18 17.29 8.37 7.98
CA LYS A 18 17.77 7.01 8.23
C LYS A 18 18.48 6.84 9.57
N ASP A 19 18.89 7.93 10.23
CA ASP A 19 19.61 7.86 11.49
C ASP A 19 18.71 8.11 12.70
N ALA A 20 19.01 7.44 13.83
CA ALA A 20 18.21 7.48 15.04
C ALA A 20 18.05 8.90 15.63
N SER A 21 19.05 9.77 15.46
CA SER A 21 18.96 11.15 15.98
C SER A 21 17.98 12.01 15.18
N SER A 22 17.84 11.76 13.88
CA SER A 22 16.85 12.43 13.02
C SER A 22 15.44 11.84 13.22
N THR A 23 15.34 10.53 13.43
CA THR A 23 14.05 9.83 13.54
C THR A 23 13.48 9.82 14.96
N ALA A 24 14.28 10.18 15.98
CA ALA A 24 13.88 10.14 17.39
C ALA A 24 12.59 10.93 17.71
N ILE A 25 12.34 12.04 17.02
CA ILE A 25 11.12 12.83 17.21
C ILE A 25 9.85 12.09 16.72
N TYR A 26 10.00 11.12 15.81
CA TYR A 26 8.90 10.30 15.28
C TYR A 26 8.66 9.03 16.13
N GLY A 27 9.54 8.79 17.13
CA GLY A 27 9.42 7.70 18.09
C GLY A 27 9.41 6.33 17.44
N SER A 28 8.57 5.44 17.94
CA SER A 28 8.43 4.08 17.45
C SER A 28 8.01 3.98 15.97
N ALA A 29 7.36 5.01 15.42
CA ALA A 29 7.07 5.07 13.99
C ALA A 29 8.33 5.28 13.14
N GLY A 30 9.41 5.81 13.73
CA GLY A 30 10.69 6.07 13.05
C GLY A 30 11.72 4.95 13.17
N ALA A 31 11.41 3.82 13.79
CA ALA A 31 12.36 2.71 14.04
C ALA A 31 13.03 2.18 12.76
N ASN A 32 12.29 2.12 11.65
CA ASN A 32 12.76 1.66 10.34
C ASN A 32 13.12 2.81 9.38
N GLY A 33 13.30 4.04 9.90
CA GLY A 33 13.49 5.26 9.11
C GLY A 33 12.18 6.00 8.87
N VAL A 34 12.30 7.26 8.40
CA VAL A 34 11.15 8.13 8.12
C VAL A 34 11.28 8.70 6.72
N VAL A 35 10.23 8.59 5.92
CA VAL A 35 10.11 9.25 4.63
C VAL A 35 9.18 10.45 4.80
N ILE A 36 9.72 11.65 4.62
CA ILE A 36 8.97 12.91 4.68
C ILE A 36 8.59 13.28 3.26
N ILE A 37 7.30 13.37 2.99
CA ILE A 37 6.77 13.82 1.70
C ILE A 37 6.20 15.21 1.88
N THR A 38 6.88 16.20 1.28
CA THR A 38 6.38 17.58 1.23
C THR A 38 5.60 17.77 -0.06
N THR A 39 4.40 18.29 0.08
CA THR A 39 3.51 18.49 -1.05
C THR A 39 3.42 19.96 -1.43
N LYS A 40 3.17 20.26 -2.71
CA LYS A 40 3.02 21.61 -3.24
C LYS A 40 1.99 22.41 -2.45
N ARG A 41 2.34 23.65 -2.13
CA ARG A 41 1.49 24.62 -1.45
C ARG A 41 1.23 25.83 -2.34
N GLY A 42 0.26 26.65 -1.96
CA GLY A 42 0.04 27.94 -2.60
C GLY A 42 1.27 28.85 -2.49
N LYS A 43 1.53 29.61 -3.53
CA LYS A 43 2.58 30.63 -3.57
C LYS A 43 1.94 32.00 -3.69
N GLU A 44 2.61 33.02 -3.14
CA GLU A 44 2.21 34.41 -3.33
C GLU A 44 2.33 34.78 -4.81
N GLY A 45 1.37 35.57 -5.29
CA GLY A 45 1.33 36.07 -6.65
C GLY A 45 0.03 35.73 -7.38
N LYS A 46 0.02 36.05 -8.69
CA LYS A 46 -1.11 35.76 -9.56
C LYS A 46 -1.38 34.26 -9.63
N ALA A 47 -2.65 33.90 -9.77
CA ALA A 47 -3.06 32.51 -9.93
C ALA A 47 -2.39 31.88 -11.16
N THR A 48 -1.67 30.78 -10.94
CA THR A 48 -1.08 29.97 -12.00
C THR A 48 -1.91 28.71 -12.16
N VAL A 49 -2.32 28.43 -13.38
CA VAL A 49 -3.08 27.24 -13.75
C VAL A 49 -2.15 26.31 -14.53
N ASN A 50 -2.08 25.06 -14.10
CA ASN A 50 -1.33 24.02 -14.82
C ASN A 50 -2.29 22.89 -15.19
N PHE A 51 -2.21 22.48 -16.47
CA PHE A 51 -2.93 21.32 -16.97
C PHE A 51 -1.90 20.33 -17.56
N ASP A 52 -2.00 19.08 -17.14
CA ASP A 52 -1.18 17.99 -17.64
C ASP A 52 -2.07 16.89 -18.18
N ALA A 53 -1.74 16.37 -19.36
CA ALA A 53 -2.38 15.22 -19.96
C ALA A 53 -1.33 14.19 -20.39
N TYR A 54 -1.61 12.94 -20.09
CA TYR A 54 -0.76 11.81 -20.47
C TYR A 54 -1.63 10.69 -21.01
N TYR A 55 -1.20 10.13 -22.14
CA TYR A 55 -1.77 8.92 -22.72
C TYR A 55 -0.65 7.94 -23.03
N GLY A 56 -0.75 6.72 -22.55
CA GLY A 56 0.26 5.68 -22.73
C GLY A 56 -0.35 4.37 -23.18
N PHE A 57 0.43 3.61 -23.93
CA PHE A 57 0.11 2.24 -24.34
C PHE A 57 1.14 1.29 -23.75
N SER A 58 0.70 0.11 -23.35
CA SER A 58 1.57 -0.98 -22.93
C SER A 58 1.08 -2.26 -23.62
N GLY A 59 1.94 -2.88 -24.38
CA GLY A 59 1.69 -4.19 -24.98
C GLY A 59 2.11 -5.31 -24.03
N SER A 60 1.75 -6.53 -24.39
CA SER A 60 2.26 -7.73 -23.77
C SER A 60 3.79 -7.77 -23.91
N PRO A 61 4.57 -8.02 -22.85
CA PRO A 61 5.98 -8.35 -23.02
C PRO A 61 6.10 -9.60 -23.88
N ASN A 62 7.26 -9.78 -24.51
CA ASN A 62 7.51 -10.92 -25.39
C ASN A 62 7.51 -12.22 -24.56
N TYR A 63 6.33 -12.76 -24.24
CA TYR A 63 6.19 -14.06 -23.61
C TYR A 63 6.53 -15.16 -24.62
N LYS A 64 7.11 -16.25 -24.12
CA LYS A 64 7.16 -17.47 -24.90
C LYS A 64 5.73 -17.94 -25.13
N HIS A 65 5.39 -18.13 -26.41
CA HIS A 65 4.13 -18.73 -26.80
C HIS A 65 3.98 -20.13 -26.19
N GLY A 66 2.76 -20.59 -25.99
CA GLY A 66 2.49 -21.97 -25.68
C GLY A 66 2.95 -22.87 -26.85
N MET A 67 3.34 -24.10 -26.58
CA MET A 67 3.64 -25.03 -27.66
C MET A 67 2.36 -25.30 -28.47
N VAL A 68 2.40 -25.08 -29.77
CA VAL A 68 1.33 -25.38 -30.72
C VAL A 68 1.89 -26.09 -31.94
N GLY A 69 1.06 -26.69 -32.75
CA GLY A 69 1.48 -27.35 -34.01
C GLY A 69 2.45 -28.49 -33.78
N ASP A 70 3.39 -28.64 -34.73
CA ASP A 70 4.35 -29.76 -34.74
C ASP A 70 5.25 -29.80 -33.49
N GLU A 71 5.58 -28.65 -32.90
CA GLU A 71 6.38 -28.59 -31.68
C GLU A 71 5.66 -29.34 -30.53
N TRP A 72 4.39 -29.06 -30.34
CA TRP A 72 3.60 -29.71 -29.31
C TRP A 72 3.40 -31.17 -29.59
N VAL A 73 3.12 -31.55 -30.85
CA VAL A 73 2.95 -32.98 -31.27
C VAL A 73 4.22 -33.77 -31.02
N ASN A 74 5.38 -33.23 -31.40
CA ASN A 74 6.68 -33.86 -31.16
C ASN A 74 6.96 -34.05 -29.66
N TYR A 75 6.66 -33.04 -28.85
CA TYR A 75 6.78 -33.16 -27.40
C TYR A 75 5.88 -34.29 -26.84
N GLN A 76 4.63 -34.37 -27.29
CA GLN A 76 3.71 -35.41 -26.85
C GLN A 76 4.14 -36.80 -27.31
N ARG A 77 4.69 -36.94 -28.51
CA ARG A 77 5.23 -38.21 -29.04
C ARG A 77 6.42 -38.69 -28.22
N GLU A 78 7.34 -37.80 -27.86
CA GLU A 78 8.46 -38.14 -26.97
C GLU A 78 7.99 -38.55 -25.57
N ALA A 79 7.01 -37.83 -25.00
CA ALA A 79 6.40 -38.16 -23.72
C ALA A 79 5.70 -39.53 -23.76
N TYR A 80 4.97 -39.83 -24.86
CA TYR A 80 4.34 -41.12 -25.07
C TYR A 80 5.36 -42.25 -25.12
N LYS A 81 6.44 -42.09 -25.90
CA LYS A 81 7.54 -43.05 -25.98
C LYS A 81 8.19 -43.32 -24.64
N TYR A 82 8.48 -42.27 -23.88
CA TYR A 82 9.06 -42.38 -22.54
C TYR A 82 8.15 -43.23 -21.61
N LYS A 83 6.84 -43.03 -21.70
CA LYS A 83 5.86 -43.76 -20.87
C LYS A 83 5.62 -45.17 -21.30
N ASN A 84 5.57 -45.44 -22.62
CA ASN A 84 5.10 -46.72 -23.19
C ASN A 84 6.23 -47.56 -23.82
N GLY A 85 7.44 -47.02 -23.92
CA GLY A 85 8.61 -47.70 -24.47
C GLY A 85 8.77 -47.56 -25.98
N ASP A 86 7.73 -47.16 -26.71
CA ASP A 86 7.74 -47.01 -28.17
C ASP A 86 6.90 -45.79 -28.59
N TYR A 87 7.09 -45.31 -29.82
CA TYR A 87 6.30 -44.21 -30.38
C TYR A 87 4.84 -44.68 -30.65
N PRO A 88 3.86 -43.75 -30.62
CA PRO A 88 2.48 -44.06 -31.00
C PRO A 88 2.43 -44.44 -32.48
N SER A 89 1.59 -45.40 -32.83
CA SER A 89 1.39 -45.88 -34.21
C SER A 89 0.83 -44.80 -35.13
N ASP A 90 -0.05 -43.97 -34.59
CA ASP A 90 -0.72 -42.87 -35.27
C ASP A 90 -1.19 -41.80 -34.28
N MET A 91 -1.89 -40.78 -34.76
CA MET A 91 -2.40 -39.67 -33.91
C MET A 91 -3.55 -40.12 -33.01
N SER A 92 -4.35 -41.11 -33.43
CA SER A 92 -5.41 -41.65 -32.59
C SER A 92 -4.83 -42.40 -31.36
N ALA A 93 -3.74 -43.15 -31.56
CA ALA A 93 -3.00 -43.77 -30.46
C ALA A 93 -2.35 -42.75 -29.54
N LEU A 94 -1.84 -41.61 -30.08
CA LEU A 94 -1.25 -40.53 -29.30
C LEU A 94 -2.28 -39.87 -28.40
N PHE A 95 -3.43 -39.49 -28.94
CA PHE A 95 -4.44 -38.71 -28.23
C PHE A 95 -5.39 -39.57 -27.40
N GLY A 96 -5.64 -40.81 -27.80
CA GLY A 96 -6.58 -41.71 -27.13
C GLY A 96 -8.05 -41.25 -27.13
N ASN A 97 -8.37 -40.19 -27.91
CA ASN A 97 -9.68 -39.59 -28.04
C ASN A 97 -9.93 -39.14 -29.49
N GLN A 98 -11.09 -39.51 -30.06
CA GLN A 98 -11.42 -39.19 -31.45
C GLN A 98 -11.59 -37.67 -31.68
N ASP A 99 -12.23 -36.95 -30.74
CA ASP A 99 -12.44 -35.50 -30.88
C ASP A 99 -11.11 -34.76 -30.97
N TYR A 100 -10.07 -35.20 -30.23
CA TYR A 100 -8.73 -34.63 -30.30
C TYR A 100 -8.05 -34.92 -31.63
N THR A 101 -8.24 -36.10 -32.14
CA THR A 101 -7.73 -36.49 -33.47
C THR A 101 -8.40 -35.69 -34.57
N ASP A 102 -9.72 -35.49 -34.48
CA ASP A 102 -10.48 -34.69 -35.46
C ASP A 102 -10.09 -33.21 -35.41
N ALA A 103 -9.92 -32.64 -34.21
CA ALA A 103 -9.43 -31.27 -34.03
C ALA A 103 -8.02 -31.09 -34.62
N TYR A 104 -7.12 -32.05 -34.42
CA TYR A 104 -5.80 -32.06 -35.01
C TYR A 104 -5.87 -32.10 -36.55
N ASN A 105 -6.64 -33.01 -37.10
CA ASN A 105 -6.80 -33.16 -38.55
C ASN A 105 -7.43 -31.91 -39.19
N ALA A 106 -8.29 -31.21 -38.45
CA ALA A 106 -8.92 -29.96 -38.87
C ALA A 106 -8.01 -28.73 -38.64
N GLY A 107 -6.82 -28.89 -38.05
CA GLY A 107 -5.88 -27.81 -37.79
C GLY A 107 -6.36 -26.77 -36.76
N LYS A 108 -7.23 -27.19 -35.81
CA LYS A 108 -7.83 -26.30 -34.81
C LYS A 108 -6.87 -25.99 -33.62
N TRP A 109 -5.75 -25.36 -33.93
CA TRP A 109 -4.75 -24.95 -32.93
C TRP A 109 -5.16 -23.69 -32.22
N ILE A 110 -4.92 -23.62 -30.91
CA ILE A 110 -5.20 -22.48 -30.07
C ILE A 110 -3.91 -22.08 -29.31
N ASP A 111 -3.41 -20.87 -29.53
CA ASP A 111 -2.43 -20.26 -28.65
C ASP A 111 -3.14 -19.50 -27.52
N TRP A 112 -3.30 -20.17 -26.39
CA TRP A 112 -4.00 -19.61 -25.24
C TRP A 112 -3.34 -18.37 -24.65
N ILE A 113 -2.05 -18.15 -24.90
CA ILE A 113 -1.34 -16.95 -24.44
C ILE A 113 -1.74 -15.75 -25.29
N ASP A 114 -1.78 -15.93 -26.60
CA ASP A 114 -2.25 -14.88 -27.53
C ASP A 114 -3.72 -14.55 -27.26
N GLU A 115 -4.57 -15.55 -27.08
CA GLU A 115 -5.99 -15.36 -26.75
C GLU A 115 -6.19 -14.59 -25.45
N ALA A 116 -5.37 -14.85 -24.42
CA ALA A 116 -5.46 -14.18 -23.13
C ALA A 116 -4.82 -12.78 -23.12
N SER A 117 -3.82 -12.51 -24.00
CA SER A 117 -2.98 -11.31 -23.94
C SER A 117 -3.20 -10.33 -25.10
N GLY A 118 -4.16 -10.59 -25.97
CA GLY A 118 -4.39 -9.80 -27.19
C GLY A 118 -4.79 -8.32 -26.98
N ASN A 119 -4.98 -7.87 -25.74
CA ASN A 119 -5.35 -6.50 -25.45
C ASN A 119 -4.13 -5.60 -25.30
N THR A 120 -4.24 -4.38 -25.80
CA THR A 120 -3.31 -3.28 -25.50
C THR A 120 -3.79 -2.58 -24.23
N ALA A 121 -2.97 -2.65 -23.19
CA ALA A 121 -3.24 -1.91 -21.97
C ALA A 121 -3.08 -0.40 -22.20
N THR A 122 -4.02 0.39 -21.71
CA THR A 122 -3.98 1.85 -21.86
C THR A 122 -3.87 2.55 -20.52
N THR A 123 -3.19 3.69 -20.51
CA THR A 123 -3.12 4.58 -19.34
C THR A 123 -3.46 5.99 -19.75
N GLN A 124 -4.47 6.58 -19.12
CA GLN A 124 -4.89 7.95 -19.34
C GLN A 124 -4.80 8.71 -18.02
N LYS A 125 -4.14 9.87 -18.02
CA LYS A 125 -4.02 10.74 -16.84
C LYS A 125 -4.28 12.18 -17.24
N TYR A 126 -5.23 12.80 -16.56
CA TYR A 126 -5.55 14.21 -16.74
C TYR A 126 -5.47 14.88 -15.38
N SER A 127 -4.84 16.03 -15.32
CA SER A 127 -4.73 16.77 -14.07
C SER A 127 -4.77 18.27 -14.30
N LEU A 128 -5.51 18.94 -13.44
CA LEU A 128 -5.63 20.39 -13.37
C LEU A 128 -5.21 20.85 -11.99
N SER A 129 -4.36 21.87 -11.91
CA SER A 129 -4.01 22.50 -10.63
C SER A 129 -3.99 24.01 -10.75
N VAL A 130 -4.37 24.65 -9.65
CA VAL A 130 -4.35 26.11 -9.50
C VAL A 130 -3.57 26.44 -8.23
N SER A 131 -2.63 27.35 -8.35
CA SER A 131 -1.81 27.85 -7.24
C SER A 131 -1.78 29.37 -7.29
N GLY A 132 -2.02 30.02 -6.18
CA GLY A 132 -1.96 31.48 -6.08
C GLY A 132 -2.21 31.97 -4.66
N GLY A 133 -2.19 33.27 -4.47
CA GLY A 133 -2.49 33.87 -3.19
C GLY A 133 -1.93 35.26 -3.00
N SER A 134 -2.26 35.82 -1.85
CA SER A 134 -1.68 37.05 -1.33
C SER A 134 -0.58 36.75 -0.32
N GLU A 135 0.03 37.78 0.25
CA GLU A 135 0.96 37.67 1.38
C GLU A 135 0.36 36.85 2.54
N LYS A 136 -0.94 37.08 2.84
CA LYS A 136 -1.62 36.48 3.99
C LYS A 136 -2.37 35.19 3.69
N THR A 137 -2.81 34.97 2.45
CA THR A 137 -3.61 33.80 2.08
C THR A 137 -2.97 33.10 0.89
N LYS A 138 -2.62 31.84 1.03
CA LYS A 138 -2.05 31.01 -0.03
C LYS A 138 -2.94 29.81 -0.27
N ILE A 139 -3.30 29.55 -1.53
CA ILE A 139 -4.20 28.48 -1.91
C ILE A 139 -3.56 27.62 -3.00
N PHE A 140 -3.64 26.33 -2.82
CA PHE A 140 -3.36 25.33 -3.86
C PHE A 140 -4.56 24.38 -3.97
N ALA A 141 -5.09 24.22 -5.15
CA ALA A 141 -6.14 23.25 -5.43
C ALA A 141 -5.74 22.41 -6.65
N SER A 142 -6.00 21.10 -6.62
CA SER A 142 -5.79 20.24 -7.77
C SER A 142 -6.87 19.16 -7.86
N THR A 143 -7.19 18.77 -9.10
CA THR A 143 -8.02 17.61 -9.38
C THR A 143 -7.34 16.73 -10.41
N SER A 144 -7.59 15.43 -10.38
CA SER A 144 -7.09 14.52 -11.40
C SER A 144 -8.00 13.33 -11.62
N TYR A 145 -7.99 12.86 -12.85
CA TYR A 145 -8.55 11.59 -13.28
C TYR A 145 -7.44 10.70 -13.84
N ASN A 146 -7.42 9.44 -13.41
CA ASN A 146 -6.51 8.44 -13.92
C ASN A 146 -7.31 7.18 -14.26
N ARG A 147 -7.19 6.71 -15.51
CA ARG A 147 -7.73 5.43 -15.97
C ARG A 147 -6.57 4.55 -16.41
N GLU A 148 -6.53 3.36 -15.86
CA GLU A 148 -5.56 2.32 -16.24
C GLU A 148 -6.34 1.08 -16.67
N GLU A 149 -6.07 0.58 -17.85
CA GLU A 149 -6.58 -0.68 -18.36
C GLU A 149 -5.45 -1.69 -18.39
N GLY A 150 -5.69 -2.89 -17.88
CA GLY A 150 -4.72 -3.98 -17.86
C GLY A 150 -4.67 -4.73 -19.20
N LEU A 151 -3.73 -5.66 -19.31
CA LEU A 151 -3.66 -6.58 -20.46
C LEU A 151 -4.85 -7.55 -20.47
N LEU A 152 -5.39 -7.89 -19.31
CA LEU A 152 -6.62 -8.67 -19.20
C LEU A 152 -7.83 -7.76 -19.35
N SER A 153 -8.82 -8.14 -20.15
CA SER A 153 -9.97 -7.29 -20.49
C SER A 153 -10.82 -6.87 -19.28
N ASN A 154 -10.80 -7.64 -18.21
CA ASN A 154 -11.52 -7.36 -16.96
C ASN A 154 -10.66 -6.73 -15.86
N ASP A 155 -9.44 -6.26 -16.17
CA ASP A 155 -8.58 -5.55 -15.22
C ASP A 155 -8.50 -4.07 -15.58
N ASN A 156 -9.11 -3.22 -14.77
CA ASN A 156 -9.08 -1.78 -14.96
C ASN A 156 -9.21 -1.01 -13.64
N LEU A 157 -8.70 0.21 -13.64
CA LEU A 157 -8.77 1.14 -12.51
C LEU A 157 -9.20 2.51 -12.99
N ASN A 158 -10.23 3.07 -12.36
CA ASN A 158 -10.58 4.49 -12.45
C ASN A 158 -10.29 5.14 -11.10
N LYS A 159 -9.48 6.21 -11.10
CA LYS A 159 -9.09 6.94 -9.91
C LYS A 159 -9.36 8.43 -10.09
N TYR A 160 -10.10 9.01 -9.17
CA TYR A 160 -10.39 10.44 -9.07
C TYR A 160 -9.74 10.99 -7.82
N SER A 161 -9.08 12.13 -7.92
CA SER A 161 -8.46 12.77 -6.77
C SER A 161 -8.78 14.26 -6.74
N LEU A 162 -9.03 14.78 -5.55
CA LEU A 162 -9.23 16.19 -5.26
C LEU A 162 -8.34 16.57 -4.10
N ARG A 163 -7.61 17.69 -4.23
CA ARG A 163 -6.76 18.24 -3.20
C ARG A 163 -7.00 19.71 -3.01
N LEU A 164 -6.97 20.14 -1.75
CA LEU A 164 -7.06 21.53 -1.34
C LEU A 164 -6.06 21.81 -0.22
N ASN A 165 -5.24 22.83 -0.39
CA ASN A 165 -4.35 23.37 0.65
C ASN A 165 -4.61 24.85 0.79
N ILE A 166 -4.81 25.31 2.02
CA ILE A 166 -5.00 26.72 2.36
C ILE A 166 -4.08 27.03 3.53
N ASP A 167 -3.25 28.04 3.39
CA ASP A 167 -2.48 28.62 4.49
C ASP A 167 -2.94 30.09 4.66
N GLN A 168 -3.29 30.45 5.89
CA GLN A 168 -3.82 31.77 6.24
C GLN A 168 -3.03 32.36 7.41
N GLU A 169 -2.48 33.54 7.22
CA GLU A 169 -2.01 34.39 8.29
C GLU A 169 -3.18 35.24 8.81
N ILE A 170 -3.62 34.96 10.04
CA ILE A 170 -4.73 35.70 10.69
C ILE A 170 -4.19 36.98 11.27
N PHE A 171 -3.08 36.88 12.03
CA PHE A 171 -2.33 37.96 12.62
C PHE A 171 -0.84 37.67 12.40
N SER A 172 0.02 38.68 12.56
CA SER A 172 1.48 38.48 12.45
C SER A 172 2.05 37.42 13.40
N TRP A 173 1.32 37.10 14.46
CA TRP A 173 1.67 36.12 15.47
C TRP A 173 0.79 34.85 15.41
N ALA A 174 -0.20 34.75 14.49
CA ALA A 174 -1.14 33.64 14.39
C ALA A 174 -1.35 33.20 12.95
N LYS A 175 -1.02 31.95 12.64
CA LYS A 175 -1.22 31.31 11.34
C LYS A 175 -2.04 30.05 11.51
N MET A 176 -2.84 29.74 10.51
CA MET A 176 -3.56 28.47 10.41
C MET A 176 -3.41 27.90 9.00
N GLY A 177 -3.50 26.60 8.91
CA GLY A 177 -3.52 25.93 7.62
C GLY A 177 -4.44 24.74 7.63
N PHE A 178 -4.93 24.43 6.44
CA PHE A 178 -5.78 23.28 6.17
C PHE A 178 -5.30 22.57 4.91
N THR A 179 -5.23 21.26 4.98
CA THR A 179 -4.92 20.39 3.83
C THR A 179 -5.94 19.28 3.77
N SER A 180 -6.50 19.04 2.60
CA SER A 180 -7.39 17.91 2.34
C SER A 180 -6.98 17.19 1.07
N ASN A 181 -7.03 15.86 1.09
CA ASN A 181 -6.86 15.02 -0.08
C ASN A 181 -7.93 13.93 -0.07
N LEU A 182 -8.82 13.99 -1.06
CA LEU A 182 -9.87 13.00 -1.29
C LEU A 182 -9.48 12.19 -2.53
N THR A 183 -9.52 10.87 -2.42
CA THR A 183 -9.31 9.95 -3.55
C THR A 183 -10.43 8.93 -3.57
N TYR A 184 -11.11 8.79 -4.70
CA TYR A 184 -12.05 7.72 -4.99
C TYR A 184 -11.45 6.80 -6.07
N GLN A 185 -11.58 5.48 -5.85
CA GLN A 185 -11.11 4.47 -6.78
C GLN A 185 -12.23 3.46 -7.05
N ASP A 186 -12.39 3.10 -8.33
CA ASP A 186 -13.22 1.98 -8.77
C ASP A 186 -12.32 1.04 -9.59
N ARG A 187 -12.07 -0.15 -9.04
CA ARG A 187 -11.13 -1.12 -9.59
C ARG A 187 -11.83 -2.44 -9.85
N ASN A 188 -11.76 -2.89 -11.09
CA ASN A 188 -12.01 -4.28 -11.45
C ASN A 188 -10.65 -5.01 -11.53
N GLN A 189 -10.54 -6.16 -10.91
CA GLN A 189 -9.31 -6.93 -10.86
C GLN A 189 -9.50 -8.24 -11.59
N GLY A 190 -8.71 -8.46 -12.65
CA GLY A 190 -8.67 -9.70 -13.41
C GLY A 190 -8.02 -10.85 -12.63
N VAL A 191 -8.18 -12.08 -13.13
CA VAL A 191 -7.62 -13.28 -12.52
C VAL A 191 -6.13 -13.39 -12.83
N LYS A 192 -5.29 -13.43 -11.81
CA LYS A 192 -3.83 -13.40 -11.94
C LYS A 192 -3.21 -14.61 -12.64
N ASN A 193 -3.88 -15.76 -12.61
CA ASN A 193 -3.31 -17.02 -13.11
C ASN A 193 -3.79 -17.44 -14.51
N THR A 194 -4.49 -16.57 -15.24
CA THR A 194 -5.00 -16.85 -16.59
C THR A 194 -3.87 -17.28 -17.54
N PHE A 195 -2.73 -16.57 -17.53
CA PHE A 195 -1.58 -16.93 -18.36
C PHE A 195 -0.97 -18.28 -17.98
N THR A 196 -0.81 -18.56 -16.69
CA THR A 196 -0.28 -19.87 -16.22
C THR A 196 -1.19 -21.02 -16.62
N LYS A 197 -2.50 -20.80 -16.56
CA LYS A 197 -3.48 -21.78 -17.03
C LYS A 197 -3.43 -21.96 -18.54
N GLY A 198 -3.29 -20.85 -19.30
CA GLY A 198 -3.11 -20.90 -20.74
C GLY A 198 -1.93 -21.79 -21.16
N LEU A 199 -0.76 -21.62 -20.50
CA LEU A 199 0.43 -22.43 -20.76
C LEU A 199 0.23 -23.93 -20.48
N SER A 200 -0.67 -24.28 -19.58
CA SER A 200 -0.95 -25.68 -19.21
C SER A 200 -2.20 -26.27 -19.89
N SER A 201 -2.93 -25.46 -20.65
CA SER A 201 -4.14 -25.89 -21.34
C SER A 201 -3.83 -26.65 -22.63
N PHE A 202 -4.68 -27.61 -22.98
CA PHE A 202 -4.57 -28.38 -24.21
C PHE A 202 -4.76 -27.45 -25.42
N PRO A 203 -3.85 -27.44 -26.43
CA PRO A 203 -3.83 -26.41 -27.46
C PRO A 203 -4.65 -26.74 -28.72
N LEU A 204 -5.65 -27.61 -28.61
CA LEU A 204 -6.54 -28.02 -29.73
C LEU A 204 -7.99 -27.88 -29.34
N GLY A 205 -8.83 -27.41 -30.25
CA GLY A 205 -10.27 -27.28 -30.07
C GLY A 205 -10.85 -25.97 -30.62
N ASP A 206 -12.02 -25.60 -30.17
CA ASP A 206 -12.73 -24.38 -30.57
C ASP A 206 -12.81 -23.42 -29.37
N ALA A 207 -11.94 -22.40 -29.32
CA ALA A 207 -11.92 -21.41 -28.23
C ALA A 207 -13.22 -20.60 -28.16
N TYR A 208 -13.86 -20.39 -29.32
CA TYR A 208 -15.08 -19.59 -29.47
C TYR A 208 -16.14 -20.36 -30.27
N ASP A 209 -17.40 -20.09 -29.99
CA ASP A 209 -18.54 -20.52 -30.76
C ASP A 209 -18.69 -19.75 -32.10
N GLN A 210 -19.68 -20.12 -32.93
CA GLN A 210 -19.96 -19.46 -34.20
C GLN A 210 -20.40 -17.99 -34.06
N ASN A 211 -20.76 -17.53 -32.86
CA ASN A 211 -21.14 -16.17 -32.54
C ASN A 211 -20.00 -15.37 -31.89
N GLY A 212 -18.79 -15.95 -31.78
CA GLY A 212 -17.64 -15.34 -31.15
C GLY A 212 -17.67 -15.33 -29.62
N LYS A 213 -18.55 -16.16 -28.99
CA LYS A 213 -18.56 -16.30 -27.53
C LYS A 213 -17.55 -17.37 -27.11
N ILE A 214 -16.94 -17.19 -25.97
CA ILE A 214 -15.98 -18.14 -25.39
C ILE A 214 -16.69 -19.46 -25.10
N ASN A 215 -16.17 -20.56 -25.64
CA ASN A 215 -16.58 -21.89 -25.27
C ASN A 215 -16.03 -22.27 -23.90
N HIS A 216 -16.90 -22.58 -22.96
CA HIS A 216 -16.47 -23.03 -21.63
C HIS A 216 -15.74 -24.37 -21.72
N GLU A 217 -16.33 -25.36 -22.41
CA GLU A 217 -15.67 -26.59 -22.80
C GLU A 217 -15.34 -26.49 -24.30
N TYR A 218 -14.06 -26.29 -24.61
CA TYR A 218 -13.60 -26.01 -25.97
C TYR A 218 -13.24 -27.26 -26.77
N ILE A 219 -13.10 -28.36 -26.09
CA ILE A 219 -13.00 -29.72 -26.61
C ILE A 219 -13.34 -30.68 -25.46
N THR A 220 -13.77 -31.88 -25.76
CA THR A 220 -14.25 -32.89 -24.79
C THR A 220 -13.34 -33.00 -23.56
N GLY A 221 -13.87 -32.71 -22.40
CA GLY A 221 -13.18 -32.78 -21.11
C GLY A 221 -12.16 -31.67 -20.84
N GLN A 222 -11.98 -30.70 -21.76
CA GLN A 222 -11.05 -29.58 -21.59
C GLN A 222 -11.78 -28.24 -21.47
N TYR A 223 -11.44 -27.48 -20.48
CA TYR A 223 -12.11 -26.24 -20.13
C TYR A 223 -11.24 -25.02 -20.37
N SER A 224 -11.84 -24.02 -20.99
CA SER A 224 -11.16 -22.82 -21.44
C SER A 224 -10.45 -22.08 -20.31
N PRO A 225 -9.17 -21.72 -20.44
CA PRO A 225 -8.51 -20.82 -19.53
C PRO A 225 -9.11 -19.40 -19.54
N LEU A 226 -9.96 -19.09 -20.54
CA LEU A 226 -10.67 -17.83 -20.67
C LEU A 226 -12.04 -17.84 -19.94
N GLY A 227 -12.38 -18.88 -19.17
CA GLY A 227 -13.66 -18.98 -18.46
C GLY A 227 -13.99 -17.77 -17.59
N ASP A 228 -12.97 -17.09 -17.06
CA ASP A 228 -13.12 -15.88 -16.24
C ASP A 228 -13.53 -14.63 -17.07
N PHE A 229 -13.52 -14.70 -18.41
CA PHE A 229 -13.97 -13.63 -19.31
C PHE A 229 -15.37 -13.90 -19.90
N ILE A 230 -15.97 -15.04 -19.59
CA ILE A 230 -17.36 -15.31 -19.96
C ILE A 230 -18.26 -14.33 -19.19
N GLU A 231 -19.25 -13.77 -19.90
CA GLU A 231 -20.19 -12.79 -19.34
C GLU A 231 -20.86 -13.33 -18.06
N ASP A 232 -20.95 -12.51 -17.04
CA ASP A 232 -21.53 -12.80 -15.72
C ASP A 232 -20.83 -13.92 -14.92
N GLN A 233 -19.67 -14.46 -15.36
CA GLN A 233 -19.00 -15.56 -14.67
C GLN A 233 -17.97 -15.13 -13.64
N TYR A 234 -17.34 -13.97 -13.79
CA TYR A 234 -16.34 -13.49 -12.85
C TYR A 234 -16.47 -11.99 -12.61
N VAL A 235 -16.54 -11.62 -11.33
CA VAL A 235 -16.47 -10.23 -10.88
C VAL A 235 -15.57 -10.13 -9.66
N ASN A 236 -14.64 -9.17 -9.67
CA ASN A 236 -13.89 -8.74 -8.50
C ASN A 236 -13.75 -7.21 -8.55
N ASN A 237 -14.75 -6.53 -8.03
CA ASN A 237 -14.83 -5.08 -8.06
C ASN A 237 -14.59 -4.51 -6.66
N THR A 238 -13.62 -3.60 -6.55
CA THR A 238 -13.34 -2.87 -5.31
C THR A 238 -13.55 -1.38 -5.53
N ARG A 239 -14.42 -0.78 -4.73
CA ARG A 239 -14.60 0.67 -4.63
C ARG A 239 -14.04 1.16 -3.32
N SER A 240 -13.18 2.18 -3.38
CA SER A 240 -12.53 2.70 -2.19
C SER A 240 -12.54 4.23 -2.17
N THR A 241 -12.80 4.78 -1.01
CA THR A 241 -12.70 6.23 -0.73
C THR A 241 -11.64 6.45 0.33
N TYR A 242 -10.69 7.32 0.05
CA TYR A 242 -9.64 7.74 0.99
C TYR A 242 -9.73 9.24 1.19
N LEU A 243 -9.94 9.67 2.42
CA LEU A 243 -9.94 11.06 2.82
C LEU A 243 -8.83 11.30 3.85
N ASN A 244 -7.89 12.17 3.51
CA ASN A 244 -6.89 12.66 4.46
C ASN A 244 -7.16 14.14 4.70
N VAL A 245 -7.23 14.55 5.95
CA VAL A 245 -7.36 15.94 6.36
C VAL A 245 -6.29 16.29 7.38
N SER A 246 -5.76 17.49 7.29
CA SER A 246 -4.82 18.04 8.26
C SER A 246 -5.16 19.50 8.50
N GLY A 247 -5.24 19.88 9.77
CA GLY A 247 -5.35 21.26 10.19
C GLY A 247 -4.26 21.61 11.19
N TYR A 248 -3.74 22.81 11.13
CA TYR A 248 -2.82 23.32 12.14
C TYR A 248 -3.15 24.76 12.54
N LEU A 249 -2.82 25.08 13.77
CA LEU A 249 -2.79 26.44 14.32
C LEU A 249 -1.39 26.67 14.88
N GLU A 250 -0.72 27.73 14.42
CA GLU A 250 0.59 28.16 14.88
C GLU A 250 0.46 29.53 15.52
N LEU A 251 0.93 29.66 16.75
CA LEU A 251 0.88 30.87 17.54
C LEU A 251 2.29 31.26 18.02
N SER A 252 2.70 32.48 17.72
CA SER A 252 4.01 33.05 18.10
C SER A 252 3.83 34.43 18.75
N PRO A 253 3.01 34.56 19.83
CA PRO A 253 2.72 35.86 20.45
C PRO A 253 3.89 36.41 21.26
N ILE A 254 4.84 35.57 21.64
CA ILE A 254 6.04 35.90 22.41
C ILE A 254 7.26 35.61 21.55
N LYS A 255 8.21 36.55 21.53
CA LYS A 255 9.45 36.39 20.78
C LYS A 255 10.14 35.09 21.15
N ASP A 256 10.68 34.42 20.14
CA ASP A 256 11.41 33.14 20.23
C ASP A 256 10.57 31.92 20.66
N PHE A 257 9.29 32.08 21.03
CA PHE A 257 8.35 31.01 21.33
C PHE A 257 7.35 30.78 20.20
N THR A 258 7.14 29.53 19.87
CA THR A 258 6.12 29.13 18.92
C THR A 258 5.35 27.91 19.50
N PHE A 259 4.04 28.02 19.54
CA PHE A 259 3.14 26.92 19.86
C PHE A 259 2.42 26.49 18.59
N THR A 260 2.50 25.20 18.26
CA THR A 260 1.78 24.62 17.13
C THR A 260 0.90 23.50 17.62
N SER A 261 -0.40 23.58 17.34
CA SER A 261 -1.34 22.48 17.51
C SER A 261 -1.75 21.97 16.15
N ARG A 262 -1.61 20.67 15.89
CA ARG A 262 -1.91 20.04 14.61
C ARG A 262 -2.80 18.81 14.83
N ILE A 263 -3.83 18.69 14.02
CA ILE A 263 -4.66 17.49 13.93
C ILE A 263 -4.60 16.93 12.52
N ASN A 264 -4.34 15.64 12.42
CA ASN A 264 -4.36 14.89 11.16
C ASN A 264 -5.37 13.78 11.30
N GLY A 265 -6.19 13.58 10.28
CA GLY A 265 -7.18 12.50 10.23
C GLY A 265 -7.15 11.78 8.88
N THR A 266 -7.38 10.48 8.91
CA THR A 266 -7.55 9.64 7.71
C THR A 266 -8.81 8.82 7.87
N LEU A 267 -9.62 8.80 6.82
CA LEU A 267 -10.75 7.90 6.66
C LEU A 267 -10.51 7.07 5.40
N SER A 268 -10.64 5.77 5.52
CA SER A 268 -10.60 4.82 4.41
C SER A 268 -11.84 3.93 4.49
N ASP A 269 -12.64 3.97 3.46
CA ASP A 269 -13.80 3.13 3.28
C ASP A 269 -13.63 2.31 2.01
N SER A 270 -13.89 1.01 2.04
CA SER A 270 -13.84 0.15 0.86
C SER A 270 -14.92 -0.92 0.90
N ARG A 271 -15.52 -1.14 -0.27
CA ARG A 271 -16.41 -2.26 -0.54
C ARG A 271 -15.82 -3.09 -1.67
N GLN A 272 -15.53 -4.36 -1.40
CA GLN A 272 -15.18 -5.35 -2.41
C GLN A 272 -16.37 -6.27 -2.65
N GLY A 273 -16.83 -6.35 -3.90
CA GLY A 273 -17.82 -7.31 -4.36
C GLY A 273 -17.16 -8.34 -5.26
N GLN A 274 -17.38 -9.63 -4.98
CA GLN A 274 -16.76 -10.74 -5.68
C GLN A 274 -17.83 -11.76 -6.09
N TYR A 275 -17.68 -12.31 -7.28
CA TYR A 275 -18.51 -13.38 -7.80
C TYR A 275 -17.69 -14.35 -8.63
N TRP A 276 -17.97 -15.62 -8.48
CA TRP A 276 -17.39 -16.73 -9.23
C TRP A 276 -18.50 -17.69 -9.65
N GLY A 277 -18.81 -17.69 -10.94
CA GLY A 277 -19.80 -18.58 -11.55
C GLY A 277 -19.28 -20.01 -11.73
N ASP A 278 -20.13 -20.90 -12.20
CA ASP A 278 -19.80 -22.32 -12.42
C ASP A 278 -18.83 -22.53 -13.58
N GLN A 279 -18.81 -21.62 -14.57
CA GLN A 279 -17.89 -21.67 -15.72
C GLN A 279 -16.57 -20.94 -15.46
N CYS A 280 -16.45 -20.25 -14.32
CA CYS A 280 -15.27 -19.53 -13.95
C CYS A 280 -14.11 -20.45 -13.59
N ASN A 281 -12.94 -20.22 -14.17
CA ASN A 281 -11.72 -20.98 -13.85
C ASN A 281 -11.25 -20.82 -12.41
N ALA A 282 -11.47 -19.64 -11.81
CA ALA A 282 -11.09 -19.36 -10.43
C ALA A 282 -11.90 -20.19 -9.43
N ASN A 283 -13.10 -20.63 -9.80
CA ASN A 283 -14.00 -21.41 -8.94
C ASN A 283 -13.65 -22.90 -8.86
N ARG A 284 -13.12 -23.45 -9.93
CA ARG A 284 -12.99 -24.91 -10.11
C ARG A 284 -12.26 -25.69 -9.04
N PRO A 285 -11.09 -25.24 -8.53
CA PRO A 285 -10.36 -26.03 -7.55
C PRO A 285 -10.99 -26.05 -6.16
N SER A 286 -11.72 -24.98 -5.81
CA SER A 286 -12.10 -24.71 -4.42
C SER A 286 -13.54 -25.08 -4.08
N TYR A 287 -14.47 -25.00 -5.07
CA TYR A 287 -15.92 -25.13 -4.81
C TYR A 287 -16.62 -26.12 -5.75
N ALA A 288 -15.88 -26.95 -6.46
CA ALA A 288 -16.41 -27.98 -7.37
C ALA A 288 -17.46 -27.45 -8.36
N GLY A 289 -17.26 -26.24 -8.89
CA GLY A 289 -18.16 -25.59 -9.82
C GLY A 289 -19.44 -25.00 -9.22
N SER A 290 -19.57 -24.94 -7.90
CA SER A 290 -20.71 -24.26 -7.27
C SER A 290 -20.50 -22.74 -7.29
N PRO A 291 -21.40 -21.94 -7.89
CA PRO A 291 -21.28 -20.49 -7.88
C PRO A 291 -21.24 -19.93 -6.47
N HIS A 292 -20.39 -18.94 -6.24
CA HIS A 292 -20.29 -18.28 -4.95
C HIS A 292 -20.00 -16.79 -5.09
N ALA A 293 -20.40 -16.04 -4.09
CA ALA A 293 -20.28 -14.59 -4.07
C ALA A 293 -19.92 -14.10 -2.68
N ALA A 294 -19.27 -12.94 -2.63
CA ALA A 294 -18.94 -12.26 -1.37
C ALA A 294 -19.00 -10.74 -1.49
N ILE A 295 -19.41 -10.08 -0.41
CA ILE A 295 -19.23 -8.64 -0.21
C ILE A 295 -18.40 -8.47 1.06
N THR A 296 -17.27 -7.78 0.92
CA THR A 296 -16.44 -7.38 2.05
C THR A 296 -16.46 -5.86 2.16
N ASN A 297 -16.90 -5.34 3.30
CA ASN A 297 -16.78 -3.93 3.64
C ASN A 297 -15.67 -3.76 4.66
N LYS A 298 -14.84 -2.74 4.46
CA LYS A 298 -13.79 -2.35 5.41
C LYS A 298 -13.85 -0.86 5.63
N ASN A 299 -13.90 -0.48 6.89
CA ASN A 299 -13.83 0.91 7.32
C ASN A 299 -12.63 1.07 8.24
N ALA A 300 -11.79 2.05 7.96
CA ALA A 300 -10.64 2.36 8.79
C ALA A 300 -10.54 3.88 8.97
N TRP A 301 -10.34 4.30 10.21
CA TRP A 301 -10.05 5.69 10.47
C TRP A 301 -8.97 5.84 11.53
N ASN A 302 -8.20 6.88 11.39
CA ASN A 302 -7.25 7.28 12.41
C ASN A 302 -7.23 8.79 12.58
N TYR A 303 -6.82 9.24 13.75
CA TYR A 303 -6.38 10.60 13.94
C TYR A 303 -5.10 10.66 14.76
N THR A 304 -4.33 11.73 14.53
CA THR A 304 -3.19 12.11 15.35
C THR A 304 -3.33 13.58 15.70
N TRP A 305 -3.35 13.88 16.97
CA TRP A 305 -3.33 15.24 17.50
C TRP A 305 -2.00 15.50 18.18
N GLU A 306 -1.28 16.51 17.71
CA GLU A 306 0.05 16.88 18.21
C GLU A 306 0.05 18.32 18.69
N ASN A 307 0.71 18.57 19.82
CA ASN A 307 0.99 19.91 20.31
C ASN A 307 2.49 20.04 20.51
N ILE A 308 3.05 21.10 19.96
CA ILE A 308 4.49 21.37 19.92
C ILE A 308 4.70 22.77 20.47
N LEU A 309 5.39 22.87 21.60
CA LEU A 309 5.90 24.13 22.11
C LEU A 309 7.39 24.19 21.81
N SER A 310 7.82 25.20 21.07
CA SER A 310 9.22 25.40 20.66
C SER A 310 9.72 26.73 21.16
N TYR A 311 10.98 26.75 21.58
CA TYR A 311 11.75 27.95 21.92
C TYR A 311 13.06 27.96 21.14
N ASN A 312 13.37 29.02 20.40
CA ASN A 312 14.60 29.14 19.62
C ASN A 312 15.14 30.55 19.77
N THR A 313 16.35 30.68 20.30
CA THR A 313 17.00 31.99 20.52
C THR A 313 18.49 31.96 20.21
N THR A 314 19.04 33.13 19.94
CA THR A 314 20.48 33.32 19.79
C THR A 314 20.97 34.26 20.87
N ILE A 315 21.88 33.80 21.74
CA ILE A 315 22.48 34.55 22.82
C ILE A 315 23.91 34.93 22.41
N ALA A 316 24.30 36.18 22.71
CA ALA A 316 25.63 36.74 22.45
C ALA A 316 26.14 36.52 21.00
N LYS A 317 25.22 36.41 20.01
CA LYS A 317 25.46 36.20 18.57
C LYS A 317 26.01 34.81 18.20
N ASP A 318 26.65 34.11 19.12
CA ASP A 318 27.38 32.87 18.86
C ASP A 318 26.70 31.61 19.40
N HIS A 319 25.77 31.74 20.35
CA HIS A 319 25.11 30.63 21.01
C HIS A 319 23.68 30.48 20.51
N ASN A 320 23.44 29.52 19.66
CA ASN A 320 22.08 29.19 19.23
C ASN A 320 21.52 28.07 20.13
N ILE A 321 20.39 28.33 20.77
CA ILE A 321 19.70 27.42 21.69
C ILE A 321 18.31 27.16 21.13
N GLY A 322 17.97 25.89 20.96
CA GLY A 322 16.64 25.45 20.58
C GLY A 322 16.11 24.37 21.53
N GLY A 323 14.85 24.48 21.89
CA GLY A 323 14.17 23.47 22.69
C GLY A 323 12.74 23.21 22.18
N SER A 324 12.26 22.00 22.33
CA SER A 324 10.86 21.67 22.02
C SER A 324 10.30 20.67 23.02
N VAL A 325 9.04 20.86 23.36
CA VAL A 325 8.20 19.88 24.09
C VAL A 325 7.07 19.47 23.17
N ILE A 326 6.87 18.19 23.01
CA ILE A 326 5.90 17.61 22.08
C ILE A 326 4.99 16.67 22.86
N THR A 327 3.69 16.79 22.62
CA THR A 327 2.70 15.80 23.06
C THR A 327 1.93 15.30 21.84
N SER A 328 1.63 14.00 21.81
CA SER A 328 0.92 13.39 20.68
C SER A 328 -0.05 12.34 21.16
N TRP A 329 -1.25 12.35 20.62
CA TRP A 329 -2.28 11.34 20.80
C TRP A 329 -2.67 10.78 19.46
N ASN A 330 -2.64 9.47 19.34
CA ASN A 330 -3.05 8.76 18.14
C ASN A 330 -4.09 7.70 18.49
N LYS A 331 -5.10 7.57 17.65
CA LYS A 331 -6.07 6.49 17.70
C LYS A 331 -6.29 5.95 16.31
N ASN A 332 -6.23 4.62 16.16
CA ASN A 332 -6.58 3.89 14.96
C ASN A 332 -7.74 2.96 15.26
N GLN A 333 -8.69 2.87 14.36
CA GLN A 333 -9.78 1.91 14.40
C GLN A 333 -9.99 1.33 13.02
N ASN A 334 -10.15 0.02 12.96
CA ASN A 334 -10.50 -0.73 11.77
C ASN A 334 -11.68 -1.64 12.11
N ASP A 335 -12.67 -1.65 11.25
CA ASP A 335 -13.75 -2.62 11.28
C ASP A 335 -13.96 -3.22 9.91
N SER A 336 -14.38 -4.46 9.87
CA SER A 336 -14.71 -5.15 8.63
C SER A 336 -15.91 -6.05 8.80
N SER A 337 -16.64 -6.24 7.72
CA SER A 337 -17.72 -7.20 7.63
C SER A 337 -17.62 -7.95 6.29
N LEU A 338 -17.81 -9.25 6.36
CA LEU A 338 -17.92 -10.14 5.21
C LEU A 338 -19.32 -10.77 5.22
N ALA A 339 -19.99 -10.70 4.10
CA ALA A 339 -21.15 -11.52 3.81
C ALA A 339 -20.86 -12.34 2.54
N ALA A 340 -20.99 -13.65 2.61
CA ALA A 340 -20.74 -14.57 1.50
C ALA A 340 -21.88 -15.53 1.32
N ALA A 341 -22.03 -16.06 0.11
CA ALA A 341 -22.99 -17.09 -0.20
C ALA A 341 -22.46 -18.06 -1.28
N SER A 342 -22.89 -19.31 -1.25
CA SER A 342 -22.58 -20.31 -2.26
C SER A 342 -23.86 -21.01 -2.74
N GLY A 343 -23.79 -21.64 -3.93
CA GLY A 343 -24.94 -22.30 -4.55
C GLY A 343 -25.95 -21.32 -5.12
N GLN A 344 -25.51 -20.22 -5.71
CA GLN A 344 -26.37 -19.28 -6.41
C GLN A 344 -26.82 -19.87 -7.76
N MET A 345 -28.10 -19.70 -8.08
CA MET A 345 -28.69 -20.29 -9.28
C MET A 345 -28.73 -19.33 -10.49
N VAL A 346 -28.41 -18.06 -10.31
CA VAL A 346 -28.52 -17.02 -11.35
C VAL A 346 -27.27 -16.15 -11.31
N ASP A 347 -26.36 -16.36 -12.27
CA ASP A 347 -25.06 -15.66 -12.35
C ASP A 347 -25.20 -14.13 -12.45
N ARG A 348 -26.18 -13.65 -13.21
CA ARG A 348 -26.44 -12.22 -13.41
C ARG A 348 -26.72 -11.43 -12.11
N TRP A 349 -27.14 -12.12 -11.03
CA TRP A 349 -27.29 -11.47 -9.72
C TRP A 349 -25.94 -11.17 -9.05
N SER A 350 -24.91 -11.91 -9.44
CA SER A 350 -23.56 -11.71 -8.95
C SER A 350 -23.55 -11.62 -7.41
N PHE A 351 -22.78 -10.71 -6.85
CA PHE A 351 -22.72 -10.47 -5.40
C PHE A 351 -23.86 -9.57 -4.84
N TRP A 352 -24.78 -9.12 -5.69
CA TRP A 352 -25.84 -8.21 -5.24
C TRP A 352 -27.00 -8.90 -4.50
N ARG A 353 -27.10 -10.21 -4.60
CA ARG A 353 -28.21 -10.95 -3.99
C ARG A 353 -27.74 -12.22 -3.28
N LEU A 354 -26.95 -12.05 -2.21
CA LEU A 354 -26.40 -13.17 -1.44
C LEU A 354 -27.46 -14.07 -0.80
N ALA A 355 -28.62 -13.52 -0.47
CA ALA A 355 -29.76 -14.28 0.09
C ALA A 355 -30.30 -15.37 -0.83
N SER A 356 -29.96 -15.37 -2.14
CA SER A 356 -30.36 -16.41 -3.08
C SER A 356 -29.48 -17.66 -3.08
N GLY A 357 -28.34 -17.63 -2.39
CA GLY A 357 -27.45 -18.77 -2.26
C GLY A 357 -28.01 -19.83 -1.30
N ALA A 358 -27.67 -21.08 -1.55
CA ALA A 358 -28.10 -22.21 -0.71
C ALA A 358 -27.44 -22.19 0.68
N SER A 359 -26.23 -21.63 0.79
CA SER A 359 -25.51 -21.46 2.05
C SER A 359 -25.02 -20.03 2.17
N GLN A 360 -25.19 -19.42 3.34
CA GLN A 360 -24.69 -18.07 3.65
C GLN A 360 -23.70 -18.14 4.80
N HIS A 361 -22.73 -17.21 4.77
CA HIS A 361 -21.72 -17.03 5.78
C HIS A 361 -21.52 -15.54 6.06
N VAL A 362 -21.42 -15.19 7.35
CA VAL A 362 -21.20 -13.80 7.80
C VAL A 362 -20.06 -13.78 8.79
N GLU A 363 -19.14 -12.83 8.61
CA GLU A 363 -18.06 -12.54 9.56
C GLU A 363 -17.99 -11.05 9.82
N SER A 364 -17.49 -10.69 11.00
CA SER A 364 -17.14 -9.31 11.33
C SER A 364 -15.90 -9.28 12.20
N ASP A 365 -15.11 -8.24 12.05
CA ASP A 365 -13.92 -8.01 12.87
C ASP A 365 -13.80 -6.53 13.24
N PHE A 366 -13.20 -6.28 14.41
CA PHE A 366 -12.97 -4.95 14.95
C PHE A 366 -11.62 -4.88 15.65
N ALA A 367 -10.83 -3.88 15.31
CA ALA A 367 -9.55 -3.63 15.97
C ALA A 367 -9.38 -2.14 16.27
N GLN A 368 -8.98 -1.82 17.50
CA GLN A 368 -8.67 -0.46 17.92
C GLN A 368 -7.33 -0.41 18.65
N THR A 369 -6.49 0.55 18.27
CA THR A 369 -5.24 0.84 18.96
C THR A 369 -5.13 2.31 19.33
N GLN A 370 -4.49 2.59 20.46
CA GLN A 370 -4.22 3.95 20.93
C GLN A 370 -2.75 4.10 21.29
N LYS A 371 -2.20 5.26 20.98
CA LYS A 371 -0.84 5.65 21.34
C LYS A 371 -0.84 7.05 21.92
N MET A 372 -0.09 7.24 22.99
CA MET A 372 0.19 8.53 23.59
C MET A 372 1.70 8.73 23.70
N SER A 373 2.17 9.93 23.45
CA SER A 373 3.60 10.20 23.44
C SER A 373 3.91 11.57 24.06
N PHE A 374 5.03 11.63 24.75
CA PHE A 374 5.66 12.88 25.22
C PHE A 374 7.10 12.89 24.73
N ALA A 375 7.55 14.00 24.21
CA ALA A 375 8.94 14.14 23.82
C ALA A 375 9.51 15.50 24.21
N VAL A 376 10.79 15.51 24.53
CA VAL A 376 11.58 16.72 24.71
C VAL A 376 12.76 16.67 23.76
N ARG A 377 13.11 17.81 23.19
CA ARG A 377 14.29 17.95 22.35
C ARG A 377 15.03 19.22 22.73
N PHE A 378 16.35 19.14 22.75
CA PHE A 378 17.25 20.26 22.97
C PHE A 378 18.32 20.27 21.87
N ASN A 379 18.57 21.44 21.29
CA ASN A 379 19.61 21.68 20.31
C ASN A 379 20.47 22.85 20.78
N TYR A 380 21.77 22.71 20.64
CA TYR A 380 22.72 23.77 20.93
C TYR A 380 23.77 23.87 19.83
N SER A 381 24.09 25.07 19.42
CA SER A 381 25.15 25.33 18.46
C SER A 381 25.99 26.52 18.90
N TYR A 382 27.30 26.35 19.00
CA TYR A 382 28.25 27.41 19.26
C TYR A 382 28.99 27.80 17.98
N LYS A 383 28.86 29.06 17.58
CA LYS A 383 29.44 29.65 16.35
C LYS A 383 29.13 28.85 15.06
N GLY A 384 28.08 28.02 15.06
CA GLY A 384 27.81 27.10 13.96
C GLY A 384 28.82 25.96 13.81
N LYS A 385 29.86 25.89 14.64
CA LYS A 385 30.98 24.94 14.57
C LYS A 385 30.72 23.67 15.39
N TYR A 386 30.32 23.86 16.64
CA TYR A 386 30.07 22.75 17.58
C TYR A 386 28.57 22.63 17.76
N LEU A 387 28.03 21.46 17.41
CA LEU A 387 26.60 21.21 17.46
C LEU A 387 26.34 20.07 18.42
N PHE A 388 25.33 20.23 19.25
CA PHE A 388 24.84 19.24 20.18
C PHE A 388 23.33 19.11 20.04
N THR A 389 22.81 17.88 20.00
CA THR A 389 21.38 17.58 20.01
C THR A 389 21.13 16.48 21.03
N PHE A 390 20.10 16.67 21.84
CA PHE A 390 19.58 15.66 22.75
C PHE A 390 18.07 15.58 22.58
N SER A 391 17.51 14.39 22.62
CA SER A 391 16.06 14.18 22.67
C SER A 391 15.75 12.96 23.55
N ASN A 392 14.62 13.01 24.21
CA ASN A 392 14.03 11.85 24.82
C ASN A 392 12.54 11.80 24.52
N ARG A 393 12.03 10.65 24.20
CA ARG A 393 10.63 10.40 23.91
C ARG A 393 10.11 9.25 24.77
N TRP A 394 8.97 9.43 25.36
CA TRP A 394 8.21 8.42 26.08
C TRP A 394 6.99 8.07 25.26
N ASP A 395 6.87 6.83 24.86
CA ASP A 395 5.73 6.31 24.10
C ASP A 395 4.97 5.27 24.93
N GLY A 396 3.65 5.39 24.94
CA GLY A 396 2.74 4.42 25.54
C GLY A 396 1.74 3.92 24.50
N VAL A 397 1.54 2.59 24.42
CA VAL A 397 0.62 1.95 23.47
C VAL A 397 -0.35 1.01 24.18
N SER A 398 -1.56 0.93 23.63
CA SER A 398 -2.64 0.11 24.23
C SER A 398 -2.41 -1.39 24.07
N GLN A 399 -1.66 -1.82 23.04
CA GLN A 399 -1.47 -3.22 22.64
C GLN A 399 -0.59 -4.03 23.58
N PHE A 400 0.20 -3.37 24.45
CA PHE A 400 1.15 -4.04 25.34
C PHE A 400 0.56 -4.35 26.70
N SER A 401 1.19 -5.29 27.37
CA SER A 401 0.79 -5.79 28.68
C SER A 401 0.83 -4.71 29.76
N ALA A 402 0.06 -4.87 30.79
CA ALA A 402 0.11 -4.00 31.96
C ALA A 402 1.54 -3.97 32.51
N GLY A 403 2.07 -2.76 32.76
CA GLY A 403 3.45 -2.55 33.17
C GLY A 403 4.48 -2.43 32.01
N HIS A 404 4.16 -2.83 30.78
CA HIS A 404 5.04 -2.77 29.61
C HIS A 404 4.55 -1.77 28.55
N LYS A 405 3.44 -1.06 28.81
CA LYS A 405 2.83 -0.14 27.83
C LYS A 405 3.71 1.06 27.51
N TRP A 406 4.44 1.57 28.50
CA TRP A 406 5.26 2.77 28.40
C TRP A 406 6.74 2.44 28.39
N ASP A 407 7.48 3.13 27.50
CA ASP A 407 8.93 3.08 27.48
C ASP A 407 9.56 4.39 27.02
N SER A 408 10.88 4.54 27.23
CA SER A 408 11.67 5.73 27.00
C SER A 408 12.74 5.48 25.91
N PHE A 409 12.86 6.41 24.99
CA PHE A 409 13.73 6.32 23.81
C PHE A 409 14.64 7.56 23.71
N PRO A 410 15.75 7.59 24.45
CA PRO A 410 16.72 8.67 24.38
C PRO A 410 17.56 8.60 23.11
N ALA A 411 17.92 9.78 22.58
CA ALA A 411 18.87 9.91 21.48
C ALA A 411 19.70 11.18 21.62
N GLY A 412 20.94 11.14 21.17
CA GLY A 412 21.82 12.30 21.19
C GLY A 412 22.82 12.26 20.02
N ALA A 413 23.26 13.44 19.62
CA ALA A 413 24.29 13.59 18.61
C ALA A 413 25.18 14.80 18.90
N ILE A 414 26.45 14.67 18.56
CA ILE A 414 27.43 15.75 18.53
C ILE A 414 27.97 15.88 17.11
N ALA A 415 28.24 17.11 16.70
CA ALA A 415 28.91 17.33 15.42
C ALA A 415 29.88 18.51 15.53
N TRP A 416 30.99 18.40 14.79
CA TRP A 416 32.03 19.40 14.71
C TRP A 416 32.29 19.76 13.24
N ARG A 417 32.13 21.02 12.90
CA ARG A 417 32.49 21.56 11.59
C ARG A 417 33.94 22.01 11.60
N ILE A 418 34.82 21.10 11.23
CA ILE A 418 36.28 21.26 11.27
C ILE A 418 36.74 22.33 10.27
N SER A 419 36.07 22.38 9.08
CA SER A 419 36.39 23.38 8.05
C SER A 419 36.33 24.81 8.51
N ASP A 420 35.56 25.13 9.57
CA ASP A 420 35.40 26.49 10.08
C ASP A 420 36.43 26.84 11.12
N GLU A 421 37.34 25.93 11.46
CA GLU A 421 38.41 26.18 12.44
C GLU A 421 39.56 27.00 11.83
N PRO A 422 40.22 27.88 12.63
CA PRO A 422 41.29 28.72 12.13
C PRO A 422 42.46 27.94 11.51
N PHE A 423 42.77 26.75 12.02
CA PHE A 423 43.84 25.89 11.50
C PHE A 423 43.52 25.29 10.12
N MET A 424 42.24 25.30 9.69
CA MET A 424 41.80 24.83 8.38
C MET A 424 41.84 25.92 7.30
N ASN A 425 42.22 27.16 7.65
CA ASN A 425 42.30 28.26 6.67
C ASN A 425 43.22 27.94 5.47
N VAL A 426 44.25 27.14 5.68
CA VAL A 426 45.19 26.71 4.61
C VAL A 426 44.54 25.77 3.60
N ALA A 427 43.45 25.12 3.96
CA ALA A 427 42.71 24.14 3.11
C ALA A 427 41.50 24.78 2.41
N LYS A 428 41.15 26.03 2.70
CA LYS A 428 39.91 26.69 2.19
C LYS A 428 39.82 26.76 0.68
N ASN A 429 40.96 26.70 -0.03
CA ASN A 429 40.97 26.77 -1.50
C ASN A 429 40.41 25.51 -2.17
N TRP A 430 40.42 24.38 -1.47
CA TRP A 430 39.94 23.11 -2.01
C TRP A 430 38.93 22.40 -1.12
N LEU A 431 38.85 22.75 0.17
CA LEU A 431 37.97 22.12 1.16
C LEU A 431 36.91 23.11 1.62
N ASN A 432 35.71 23.01 1.09
CA ASN A 432 34.60 23.91 1.42
C ASN A 432 33.89 23.51 2.71
N ASN A 433 33.76 22.23 2.99
CA ASN A 433 33.09 21.77 4.21
C ASN A 433 33.68 20.43 4.65
N LEU A 434 34.10 20.36 5.92
CA LEU A 434 34.44 19.13 6.59
C LEU A 434 33.72 19.12 7.95
N LYS A 435 32.75 18.19 8.07
CA LYS A 435 31.94 18.03 9.27
C LYS A 435 31.96 16.57 9.72
N LEU A 436 32.41 16.34 10.96
CA LEU A 436 32.29 15.05 11.64
C LEU A 436 31.03 15.05 12.50
N ARG A 437 30.35 13.91 12.55
CA ARG A 437 29.15 13.69 13.36
C ARG A 437 29.22 12.31 14.02
N VAL A 438 28.84 12.25 15.30
CA VAL A 438 28.61 11.01 16.03
C VAL A 438 27.26 11.11 16.70
N GLY A 439 26.43 10.09 16.55
CA GLY A 439 25.11 9.99 17.16
C GLY A 439 24.86 8.60 17.74
N TYR A 440 24.10 8.58 18.79
CA TYR A 440 23.56 7.37 19.41
C TYR A 440 22.08 7.58 19.71
N GLY A 441 21.28 6.55 19.53
CA GLY A 441 19.87 6.59 19.88
C GLY A 441 19.25 5.22 20.04
N ILE A 442 18.23 5.19 20.89
CA ILE A 442 17.38 4.03 21.12
C ILE A 442 16.05 4.32 20.42
N THR A 443 15.58 3.38 19.61
CA THR A 443 14.25 3.45 18.99
C THR A 443 13.43 2.24 19.42
N GLY A 444 12.15 2.47 19.68
CA GLY A 444 11.19 1.42 20.01
C GLY A 444 10.38 0.99 18.80
N ASN A 445 9.96 -0.26 18.75
CA ASN A 445 9.02 -0.76 17.77
C ASN A 445 7.81 -1.39 18.47
N SER A 446 6.61 -0.96 18.10
CA SER A 446 5.33 -1.53 18.53
C SER A 446 4.55 -2.16 17.36
N GLY A 447 5.15 -2.17 16.15
CA GLY A 447 4.55 -2.77 14.96
C GLY A 447 4.58 -4.29 15.01
N GLY A 448 3.67 -4.92 14.27
CA GLY A 448 3.58 -6.39 14.23
C GLY A 448 2.90 -7.03 15.44
N VAL A 449 2.39 -6.22 16.38
CA VAL A 449 1.63 -6.69 17.54
C VAL A 449 0.14 -6.39 17.31
N ASP A 450 -0.68 -7.41 17.38
CA ASP A 450 -2.12 -7.28 17.24
C ASP A 450 -2.73 -6.41 18.33
N ALA A 451 -3.84 -5.73 18.03
CA ALA A 451 -4.52 -4.82 18.94
C ALA A 451 -4.86 -5.48 20.30
N TYR A 452 -5.09 -6.78 20.30
CA TYR A 452 -5.48 -7.58 21.46
C TYR A 452 -4.52 -8.75 21.74
N GLY A 453 -3.25 -8.65 21.29
CA GLY A 453 -2.24 -9.70 21.44
C GLY A 453 -1.91 -10.08 22.88
N THR A 454 -2.31 -9.26 23.87
CA THR A 454 -2.19 -9.57 25.31
C THR A 454 -3.41 -10.30 25.89
N THR A 455 -4.47 -10.46 25.08
CA THR A 455 -5.72 -11.09 25.51
C THR A 455 -5.84 -12.46 24.86
N THR A 456 -6.09 -13.50 25.66
CA THR A 456 -6.38 -14.83 25.11
C THR A 456 -7.73 -14.77 24.40
N GLN A 457 -7.72 -15.06 23.10
CA GLN A 457 -8.93 -15.11 22.27
C GLN A 457 -9.36 -16.55 22.07
N ALA A 458 -10.65 -16.82 22.28
CA ALA A 458 -11.26 -18.10 22.01
C ALA A 458 -12.27 -17.95 20.85
N TYR A 459 -12.16 -18.80 19.87
CA TYR A 459 -13.14 -18.87 18.77
C TYR A 459 -14.12 -20.02 19.01
N VAL A 460 -15.40 -19.74 18.88
CA VAL A 460 -16.45 -20.73 18.93
C VAL A 460 -16.70 -21.26 17.52
N TYR A 461 -16.33 -22.50 17.27
CA TYR A 461 -16.72 -23.19 16.05
C TYR A 461 -18.05 -23.90 16.25
N THR A 462 -19.08 -23.47 15.50
CA THR A 462 -20.38 -24.16 15.42
C THR A 462 -20.38 -25.08 14.20
N GLY A 463 -19.64 -26.17 14.26
CA GLY A 463 -19.60 -27.12 13.14
C GLY A 463 -18.78 -28.35 13.49
N ASN A 464 -19.33 -29.54 13.34
CA ASN A 464 -18.80 -30.84 13.74
C ASN A 464 -18.85 -31.12 15.25
N GLY A 465 -20.05 -31.07 15.82
CA GLY A 465 -20.28 -31.49 17.18
C GLY A 465 -19.95 -32.96 17.38
N LEU A 466 -19.21 -33.28 18.45
CA LEU A 466 -19.15 -34.62 19.00
C LEU A 466 -20.54 -35.01 19.47
N THR A 467 -21.04 -36.15 19.00
CA THR A 467 -22.31 -36.71 19.47
C THR A 467 -22.05 -37.37 20.80
N LEU A 468 -22.50 -36.78 21.91
CA LEU A 468 -22.56 -37.42 23.23
C LEU A 468 -23.97 -37.85 23.49
N ASN A 469 -24.18 -39.15 23.75
CA ASN A 469 -25.48 -39.76 24.01
C ASN A 469 -26.57 -39.54 22.91
N GLY A 470 -26.16 -39.53 21.62
CA GLY A 470 -27.11 -39.33 20.50
C GLY A 470 -27.61 -37.87 20.35
N GLN A 471 -27.09 -36.94 21.12
CA GLN A 471 -27.38 -35.50 21.02
C GLN A 471 -26.18 -34.78 20.38
N ASN A 472 -26.43 -34.03 19.35
CA ASN A 472 -25.42 -33.13 18.79
C ASN A 472 -25.19 -32.01 19.77
N SER A 473 -24.06 -32.06 20.47
CA SER A 473 -23.61 -30.93 21.29
C SER A 473 -22.62 -30.09 20.50
N SER A 474 -22.89 -28.81 20.40
CA SER A 474 -21.96 -27.83 19.86
C SER A 474 -20.77 -27.71 20.80
N PHE A 475 -19.64 -28.31 20.47
CA PHE A 475 -18.43 -28.13 21.27
C PHE A 475 -17.69 -26.90 20.75
N THR A 476 -17.34 -26.05 21.70
CA THR A 476 -16.39 -24.97 21.50
C THR A 476 -15.01 -25.57 21.37
N GLN A 477 -14.45 -25.60 20.18
CA GLN A 477 -13.05 -25.95 20.01
C GLN A 477 -12.23 -24.69 20.27
N TYR A 478 -11.39 -24.71 21.29
CA TYR A 478 -10.44 -23.65 21.53
C TYR A 478 -9.33 -23.73 20.49
N THR A 479 -9.44 -22.94 19.44
CA THR A 479 -8.31 -22.57 18.58
C THR A 479 -8.11 -21.08 18.77
N GLY A 480 -7.49 -20.69 19.84
CA GLY A 480 -7.26 -19.29 20.15
C GLY A 480 -5.78 -18.94 20.18
N THR A 481 -5.48 -17.69 19.99
CA THR A 481 -4.17 -17.15 20.28
C THR A 481 -4.06 -16.92 21.77
N TYR A 482 -3.03 -17.49 22.41
CA TYR A 482 -2.77 -17.19 23.81
C TYR A 482 -2.22 -15.77 23.95
N GLY A 483 -2.87 -14.98 24.79
CA GLY A 483 -2.38 -13.64 25.12
C GLY A 483 -1.06 -13.70 25.90
N SER A 484 -0.06 -12.95 25.43
CA SER A 484 1.21 -12.82 26.12
C SER A 484 1.11 -11.79 27.25
N LYS A 485 1.48 -12.18 28.48
CA LYS A 485 1.49 -11.29 29.64
C LYS A 485 2.73 -10.39 29.70
N ASP A 486 3.78 -10.71 28.93
CA ASP A 486 5.07 -10.01 28.95
C ASP A 486 5.33 -9.26 27.64
N LEU A 487 4.28 -9.05 26.85
CA LEU A 487 4.38 -8.35 25.55
C LEU A 487 4.69 -6.87 25.78
N GLY A 488 5.81 -6.42 25.23
CA GLY A 488 6.34 -5.07 25.42
C GLY A 488 7.13 -4.58 24.22
N TRP A 489 7.87 -3.51 24.42
CA TRP A 489 8.63 -2.82 23.40
C TRP A 489 9.83 -3.64 22.92
N GLU A 490 9.95 -3.80 21.60
CA GLU A 490 11.21 -4.13 20.93
C GLU A 490 12.09 -2.88 20.87
N LYS A 491 13.39 -2.99 21.25
CA LYS A 491 14.31 -1.85 21.25
C LYS A 491 15.45 -2.09 20.29
N SER A 492 15.72 -1.06 19.48
CA SER A 492 16.89 -1.01 18.60
C SER A 492 17.86 0.05 19.09
N TYR A 493 19.14 -0.32 19.21
CA TYR A 493 20.23 0.54 19.66
C TYR A 493 21.09 0.89 18.45
N ASN A 494 21.15 2.16 18.08
CA ASN A 494 21.75 2.61 16.83
C ASN A 494 22.91 3.58 17.10
N TRP A 495 24.06 3.28 16.52
CA TRP A 495 25.20 4.20 16.42
C TRP A 495 25.31 4.71 15.00
N ASN A 496 25.62 5.99 14.85
CA ASN A 496 25.85 6.62 13.56
C ASN A 496 27.11 7.49 13.64
N VAL A 497 28.07 7.22 12.75
CA VAL A 497 29.25 8.06 12.57
C VAL A 497 29.24 8.52 11.12
N GLY A 498 29.34 9.84 10.91
CA GLY A 498 29.31 10.43 9.58
C GLY A 498 30.39 11.49 9.41
N CYS A 499 31.00 11.48 8.24
CA CYS A 499 31.90 12.51 7.76
C CYS A 499 31.32 13.11 6.49
N LEU A 500 31.00 14.41 6.51
CA LEU A 500 30.59 15.16 5.32
C LEU A 500 31.77 15.97 4.82
N LEU A 501 32.20 15.67 3.60
CA LEU A 501 33.30 16.32 2.91
C LEU A 501 32.77 16.92 1.61
N TYR A 502 32.98 18.22 1.40
CA TYR A 502 32.73 18.93 0.14
C TYR A 502 34.01 19.65 -0.26
N THR A 503 34.46 19.37 -1.47
CA THR A 503 35.62 20.04 -2.11
C THR A 503 35.11 21.06 -3.12
N SER A 504 35.90 22.09 -3.43
CA SER A 504 35.61 22.96 -4.59
C SER A 504 35.83 22.14 -5.85
N ASP A 505 34.85 22.12 -6.76
CA ASP A 505 35.05 21.60 -8.09
C ASP A 505 36.05 22.48 -8.84
N ALA A 506 37.11 21.92 -9.37
CA ALA A 506 38.08 22.61 -10.21
C ALA A 506 37.51 23.06 -11.58
N ALA A 507 36.23 22.86 -11.80
CA ALA A 507 35.53 23.21 -13.05
C ALA A 507 34.97 24.64 -13.10
N ASP A 508 34.92 25.37 -11.96
CA ASP A 508 34.41 26.74 -11.91
C ASP A 508 35.48 27.81 -12.09
N GLU A 509 36.74 27.46 -12.35
CA GLU A 509 37.86 28.38 -12.64
C GLU A 509 38.40 28.27 -14.09
N ALA A 510 37.60 27.83 -15.06
CA ALA A 510 38.02 27.82 -16.46
C ALA A 510 37.10 28.69 -17.35
#